data_196020035e82206ba83b5d47103877df
#
_entry.id   196020035e82206ba83b5d47103877df
#
_cell.length_a   1.000
_cell.length_b   1.000
_cell.length_c   1.000
_cell.angle_alpha   90.00
_cell.angle_beta   90.00
_cell.angle_gamma   90.00
#
_symmetry.space_group_name_H-M   'P 1'
#
loop_
_entity.id
_entity.type
_entity.pdbx_description
1 polymer ?
#
loop_
_entity_poly.entity_id
_entity_poly.type
_entity_poly.pdbx_seq_one_letter_code
_entity_poly.pdbx_strand_id
1 'polypeptide(L)'
;VGSEMCIRDSFAPVGSISDAEAVEVFLADDNVRQDFYTLLCAFGRALHLVLNAEQAYNALGKEERQKYQDTFIFFSKVRRSVKLQYCDAIDNAEYEPLMQNLLDTHLSVAGLKKITSPIDILNKDDFEKELEELGSLRSKADAIASRMTRSISEKRDENPAYYDSFSKRIRDALALYKEKVISEAEYLAKMRTIMGDYHAGRSTVSYPERIKNNVHAQAFFGVLTALFDEVEDERITPDFVAEVSEEITKIVASHSQVDWTNNKTIHDRISQDIDDLFYKYEKEHGLKLSFDLIDKIIDNVKTVALRRF
;
A
#
# COMPACT_ATOMS: atom_id res chain seq x y z
N VAL A 1 -15.35 -32.57 -1.48
CA VAL A 1 -16.32 -32.42 -2.58
C VAL A 1 -17.01 -31.07 -2.51
N GLY A 2 -17.64 -30.67 -1.38
CA GLY A 2 -18.36 -29.40 -1.28
C GLY A 2 -17.48 -28.15 -1.45
N SER A 3 -16.30 -28.11 -0.83
CA SER A 3 -15.40 -26.95 -0.87
C SER A 3 -14.70 -26.73 -2.22
N GLU A 4 -14.41 -27.80 -3.00
CA GLU A 4 -13.88 -27.65 -4.38
C GLU A 4 -14.96 -27.13 -5.31
N MET A 5 -16.22 -27.57 -5.16
CA MET A 5 -17.33 -27.05 -5.93
C MET A 5 -17.55 -25.56 -5.61
N CYS A 6 -17.53 -25.16 -4.34
CA CYS A 6 -17.69 -23.75 -3.94
C CYS A 6 -16.57 -22.86 -4.53
N ILE A 7 -15.31 -23.30 -4.51
CA ILE A 7 -14.22 -22.49 -5.07
C ILE A 7 -14.32 -22.36 -6.59
N ARG A 8 -14.74 -23.39 -7.29
CA ARG A 8 -14.96 -23.33 -8.75
C ARG A 8 -16.16 -22.48 -9.12
N ASP A 9 -17.22 -22.56 -8.36
CA ASP A 9 -18.46 -21.80 -8.59
C ASP A 9 -18.23 -20.29 -8.36
N SER A 10 -17.37 -19.92 -7.42
CA SER A 10 -17.01 -18.51 -7.20
C SER A 10 -16.29 -17.90 -8.41
N PHE A 11 -15.64 -18.68 -9.26
CA PHE A 11 -15.01 -18.25 -10.51
C PHE A 11 -15.90 -18.40 -11.75
N ALA A 12 -17.18 -18.71 -11.61
CA ALA A 12 -18.11 -18.79 -12.74
C ALA A 12 -18.11 -17.55 -13.65
N PRO A 13 -17.93 -16.31 -13.12
CA PRO A 13 -17.83 -15.10 -13.95
C PRO A 13 -16.59 -15.02 -14.84
N VAL A 14 -15.54 -15.80 -14.56
CA VAL A 14 -14.25 -15.72 -15.27
C VAL A 14 -14.26 -16.47 -16.61
N GLY A 15 -15.28 -17.27 -16.88
CA GLY A 15 -15.45 -18.04 -18.13
C GLY A 15 -14.52 -19.27 -18.24
N SER A 16 -13.24 -19.16 -17.97
CA SER A 16 -12.29 -20.29 -17.93
C SER A 16 -11.35 -20.19 -16.73
N ILE A 17 -11.45 -21.16 -15.83
CA ILE A 17 -10.56 -21.25 -14.66
C ILE A 17 -9.11 -21.57 -15.07
N SER A 18 -8.90 -22.13 -16.27
CA SER A 18 -7.55 -22.44 -16.78
C SER A 18 -6.76 -21.19 -17.21
N ASP A 19 -7.43 -20.05 -17.34
CA ASP A 19 -6.83 -18.77 -17.64
C ASP A 19 -6.39 -18.10 -16.33
N ALA A 20 -5.13 -18.27 -15.95
CA ALA A 20 -4.57 -17.75 -14.72
C ALA A 20 -4.66 -16.22 -14.65
N GLU A 21 -4.48 -15.54 -15.79
CA GLU A 21 -4.54 -14.09 -15.86
C GLU A 21 -5.97 -13.56 -15.63
N ALA A 22 -6.98 -14.18 -16.25
CA ALA A 22 -8.37 -13.83 -16.03
C ALA A 22 -8.80 -14.07 -14.56
N VAL A 23 -8.28 -15.14 -13.94
CA VAL A 23 -8.51 -15.44 -12.52
C VAL A 23 -7.84 -14.39 -11.62
N GLU A 24 -6.60 -13.98 -11.89
CA GLU A 24 -5.89 -12.94 -11.15
C GLU A 24 -6.60 -11.59 -11.26
N VAL A 25 -7.12 -11.24 -12.45
CA VAL A 25 -7.92 -10.03 -12.68
C VAL A 25 -9.21 -10.04 -11.86
N PHE A 26 -9.90 -11.17 -11.80
CA PHE A 26 -11.12 -11.32 -11.01
C PHE A 26 -10.85 -11.15 -9.51
N LEU A 27 -9.67 -11.60 -9.05
CA LEU A 27 -9.20 -11.46 -7.68
C LEU A 27 -8.66 -10.05 -7.34
N ALA A 28 -8.81 -9.06 -8.21
CA ALA A 28 -8.44 -7.66 -7.90
C ALA A 28 -9.32 -7.04 -6.82
N ASP A 29 -10.58 -7.48 -6.70
CA ASP A 29 -11.48 -7.08 -5.61
C ASP A 29 -11.03 -7.73 -4.28
N ASP A 30 -10.88 -6.92 -3.23
CA ASP A 30 -10.36 -7.37 -1.93
C ASP A 30 -11.29 -8.41 -1.27
N ASN A 31 -12.60 -8.21 -1.29
CA ASN A 31 -13.56 -9.12 -0.67
C ASN A 31 -13.56 -10.48 -1.40
N VAL A 32 -13.57 -10.45 -2.74
CA VAL A 32 -13.48 -11.67 -3.56
C VAL A 32 -12.18 -12.41 -3.29
N ARG A 33 -11.10 -11.69 -3.10
CA ARG A 33 -9.78 -12.25 -2.80
C ARG A 33 -9.72 -12.88 -1.41
N GLN A 34 -10.33 -12.26 -0.39
CA GLN A 34 -10.43 -12.83 0.96
C GLN A 34 -11.28 -14.11 0.98
N ASP A 35 -12.42 -14.10 0.29
CA ASP A 35 -13.26 -15.28 0.14
C ASP A 35 -12.51 -16.43 -0.56
N PHE A 36 -11.77 -16.12 -1.61
CA PHE A 36 -10.90 -17.09 -2.31
C PHE A 36 -9.89 -17.73 -1.37
N TYR A 37 -9.18 -16.95 -0.54
CA TYR A 37 -8.21 -17.49 0.42
C TYR A 37 -8.87 -18.40 1.44
N THR A 38 -10.03 -18.01 1.95
CA THR A 38 -10.81 -18.82 2.92
C THR A 38 -11.26 -20.14 2.31
N LEU A 39 -11.80 -20.12 1.09
CA LEU A 39 -12.23 -21.31 0.37
C LEU A 39 -11.07 -22.24 0.02
N LEU A 40 -9.92 -21.69 -0.40
CA LEU A 40 -8.73 -22.48 -0.71
C LEU A 40 -8.17 -23.16 0.53
N CYS A 41 -8.15 -22.49 1.69
CA CYS A 41 -7.77 -23.08 2.96
C CYS A 41 -8.72 -24.22 3.38
N ALA A 42 -10.03 -24.03 3.22
CA ALA A 42 -11.01 -25.07 3.50
C ALA A 42 -10.86 -26.28 2.57
N PHE A 43 -10.61 -26.03 1.29
CA PHE A 43 -10.35 -27.09 0.29
C PHE A 43 -9.06 -27.87 0.61
N GLY A 44 -7.98 -27.17 0.98
CA GLY A 44 -6.73 -27.81 1.37
C GLY A 44 -6.89 -28.73 2.59
N ARG A 45 -7.63 -28.28 3.61
CA ARG A 45 -7.94 -29.10 4.79
C ARG A 45 -8.73 -30.35 4.42
N ALA A 46 -9.78 -30.20 3.61
CA ALA A 46 -10.61 -31.32 3.17
C ALA A 46 -9.80 -32.32 2.34
N LEU A 47 -8.95 -31.84 1.43
CA LEU A 47 -8.08 -32.68 0.62
C LEU A 47 -7.05 -33.41 1.47
N HIS A 48 -6.45 -32.73 2.46
CA HIS A 48 -5.52 -33.37 3.41
C HIS A 48 -6.19 -34.51 4.19
N LEU A 49 -7.40 -34.31 4.69
CA LEU A 49 -8.15 -35.33 5.41
C LEU A 49 -8.44 -36.56 4.51
N VAL A 50 -8.85 -36.31 3.27
CA VAL A 50 -9.14 -37.40 2.31
C VAL A 50 -7.90 -38.20 1.97
N LEU A 51 -6.76 -37.52 1.73
CA LEU A 51 -5.51 -38.19 1.36
C LEU A 51 -4.87 -39.01 2.50
N ASN A 52 -5.18 -38.62 3.76
CA ASN A 52 -4.64 -39.32 4.95
C ASN A 52 -5.62 -40.35 5.59
N ALA A 53 -6.90 -40.36 5.18
CA ALA A 53 -7.88 -41.31 5.69
C ALA A 53 -8.09 -42.44 4.71
N GLU A 54 -7.67 -43.68 5.03
CA GLU A 54 -7.71 -44.86 4.14
C GLU A 54 -9.10 -45.10 3.57
N GLN A 55 -10.15 -44.99 4.36
CA GLN A 55 -11.54 -45.16 3.89
C GLN A 55 -11.94 -44.11 2.88
N ALA A 56 -11.62 -42.85 3.13
CA ALA A 56 -11.93 -41.72 2.24
C ALA A 56 -11.08 -41.79 0.96
N TYR A 57 -9.82 -42.15 1.09
CA TYR A 57 -8.90 -42.33 -0.03
C TYR A 57 -9.38 -43.45 -1.00
N ASN A 58 -9.86 -44.57 -0.46
CA ASN A 58 -10.36 -45.69 -1.25
C ASN A 58 -11.77 -45.46 -1.83
N ALA A 59 -12.56 -44.57 -1.20
CA ALA A 59 -13.88 -44.20 -1.69
C ALA A 59 -13.85 -43.31 -2.93
N LEU A 60 -12.78 -42.54 -3.12
CA LEU A 60 -12.60 -41.68 -4.30
C LEU A 60 -11.82 -42.41 -5.39
N GLY A 61 -12.33 -42.34 -6.62
CA GLY A 61 -11.65 -42.88 -7.80
C GLY A 61 -10.29 -42.20 -8.05
N LYS A 62 -9.37 -42.91 -8.71
CA LYS A 62 -8.02 -42.39 -9.01
C LYS A 62 -8.09 -41.07 -9.83
N GLU A 63 -9.00 -41.01 -10.80
CA GLU A 63 -9.19 -39.83 -11.66
C GLU A 63 -9.72 -38.63 -10.88
N GLU A 64 -10.66 -38.82 -9.94
CA GLU A 64 -11.19 -37.77 -9.10
C GLU A 64 -10.14 -37.22 -8.15
N ARG A 65 -9.33 -38.09 -7.53
CA ARG A 65 -8.21 -37.67 -6.68
C ARG A 65 -7.22 -36.83 -7.46
N GLN A 66 -6.85 -37.26 -8.66
CA GLN A 66 -5.93 -36.51 -9.51
C GLN A 66 -6.50 -35.14 -9.87
N LYS A 67 -7.78 -35.06 -10.24
CA LYS A 67 -8.46 -33.82 -10.54
C LYS A 67 -8.45 -32.87 -9.35
N TYR A 68 -8.72 -33.32 -8.12
CA TYR A 68 -8.68 -32.46 -6.94
C TYR A 68 -7.26 -31.99 -6.62
N GLN A 69 -6.27 -32.84 -6.77
CA GLN A 69 -4.86 -32.49 -6.59
C GLN A 69 -4.42 -31.44 -7.60
N ASP A 70 -4.74 -31.60 -8.88
CA ASP A 70 -4.39 -30.66 -9.95
C ASP A 70 -5.09 -29.29 -9.72
N THR A 71 -6.35 -29.31 -9.31
CA THR A 71 -7.13 -28.12 -8.96
C THR A 71 -6.49 -27.37 -7.78
N PHE A 72 -6.07 -28.09 -6.74
CA PHE A 72 -5.42 -27.48 -5.58
C PHE A 72 -4.07 -26.87 -5.92
N ILE A 73 -3.26 -27.56 -6.74
CA ILE A 73 -1.98 -27.05 -7.25
C ILE A 73 -2.18 -25.77 -8.05
N PHE A 74 -3.15 -25.76 -8.96
CA PHE A 74 -3.46 -24.58 -9.75
C PHE A 74 -3.82 -23.37 -8.87
N PHE A 75 -4.79 -23.51 -7.98
CA PHE A 75 -5.20 -22.40 -7.11
C PHE A 75 -4.13 -21.99 -6.09
N SER A 76 -3.25 -22.90 -5.69
CA SER A 76 -2.09 -22.57 -4.84
C SER A 76 -1.08 -21.67 -5.56
N LYS A 77 -0.88 -21.90 -6.89
CA LYS A 77 -0.05 -21.03 -7.73
C LYS A 77 -0.69 -19.66 -7.90
N VAL A 78 -1.99 -19.61 -8.21
CA VAL A 78 -2.76 -18.35 -8.28
C VAL A 78 -2.69 -17.57 -6.97
N ARG A 79 -2.92 -18.25 -5.83
CA ARG A 79 -2.78 -17.62 -4.50
C ARG A 79 -1.41 -16.98 -4.30
N ARG A 80 -0.34 -17.68 -4.70
CA ARG A 80 1.02 -17.13 -4.58
C ARG A 80 1.18 -15.86 -5.41
N SER A 81 0.79 -15.89 -6.69
CA SER A 81 0.87 -14.74 -7.60
C SER A 81 0.09 -13.55 -7.05
N VAL A 82 -1.16 -13.78 -6.66
CA VAL A 82 -2.06 -12.75 -6.13
C VAL A 82 -1.57 -12.17 -4.80
N LYS A 83 -1.03 -12.98 -3.89
CA LYS A 83 -0.39 -12.50 -2.65
C LYS A 83 0.81 -11.59 -2.92
N LEU A 84 1.63 -11.94 -3.90
CA LEU A 84 2.76 -11.10 -4.30
C LEU A 84 2.29 -9.78 -4.93
N GLN A 85 1.27 -9.86 -5.79
CA GLN A 85 0.73 -8.72 -6.52
C GLN A 85 0.05 -7.69 -5.61
N TYR A 86 -0.76 -8.13 -4.65
CA TYR A 86 -1.57 -7.24 -3.79
C TYR A 86 -1.01 -7.03 -2.39
N CYS A 87 0.13 -7.62 -2.05
CA CYS A 87 0.77 -7.50 -0.73
C CYS A 87 -0.11 -7.92 0.43
N ASP A 88 -0.97 -8.90 0.23
CA ASP A 88 -1.90 -9.33 1.26
C ASP A 88 -1.15 -9.92 2.46
N ALA A 89 -1.20 -9.20 3.57
CA ALA A 89 -0.66 -9.62 4.87
C ALA A 89 -1.66 -10.50 5.63
N ILE A 90 -2.20 -11.54 4.95
CA ILE A 90 -3.09 -12.47 5.64
C ILE A 90 -2.24 -13.37 6.52
N ASP A 91 -2.46 -13.27 7.80
CA ASP A 91 -1.86 -14.15 8.78
C ASP A 91 -2.56 -15.52 8.74
N ASN A 92 -2.15 -16.33 7.77
CA ASN A 92 -2.53 -17.72 7.67
C ASN A 92 -1.45 -18.63 8.30
N ALA A 93 -0.78 -18.17 9.35
CA ALA A 93 0.31 -18.86 10.00
C ALA A 93 -0.05 -20.32 10.40
N GLU A 94 -1.31 -20.58 10.75
CA GLU A 94 -1.79 -21.92 11.05
C GLU A 94 -1.93 -22.81 9.81
N TYR A 95 -2.23 -22.25 8.62
CA TYR A 95 -2.52 -23.03 7.42
C TYR A 95 -1.35 -23.14 6.47
N GLU A 96 -0.39 -22.21 6.52
CA GLU A 96 0.78 -22.23 5.66
C GLU A 96 1.59 -23.54 5.80
N PRO A 97 1.91 -24.00 7.03
CA PRO A 97 2.59 -25.28 7.23
C PRO A 97 1.77 -26.49 6.75
N LEU A 98 0.44 -26.46 6.93
CA LEU A 98 -0.44 -27.52 6.49
C LEU A 98 -0.52 -27.60 4.96
N MET A 99 -0.64 -26.47 4.29
CA MET A 99 -0.65 -26.38 2.83
C MET A 99 0.69 -26.82 2.24
N GLN A 100 1.80 -26.40 2.84
CA GLN A 100 3.13 -26.79 2.40
C GLN A 100 3.34 -28.29 2.58
N ASN A 101 2.96 -28.86 3.71
CA ASN A 101 3.04 -30.30 3.96
C ASN A 101 2.20 -31.10 2.95
N LEU A 102 1.00 -30.64 2.63
CA LEU A 102 0.14 -31.26 1.63
C LEU A 102 0.80 -31.28 0.24
N LEU A 103 1.40 -30.15 -0.15
CA LEU A 103 2.11 -30.03 -1.42
C LEU A 103 3.37 -30.90 -1.49
N ASP A 104 4.16 -30.90 -0.41
CA ASP A 104 5.43 -31.63 -0.37
C ASP A 104 5.24 -33.16 -0.24
N THR A 105 4.26 -33.57 0.57
CA THR A 105 4.06 -35.00 0.90
C THR A 105 3.22 -35.74 -0.12
N HIS A 106 2.18 -35.11 -0.64
CA HIS A 106 1.17 -35.80 -1.45
C HIS A 106 1.13 -35.40 -2.91
N LEU A 107 1.70 -34.23 -3.27
CA LEU A 107 1.49 -33.65 -4.59
C LEU A 107 2.76 -33.53 -5.44
N SER A 108 3.93 -33.85 -4.92
CA SER A 108 5.23 -33.86 -5.65
C SER A 108 5.43 -32.65 -6.58
N VAL A 109 5.14 -31.41 -6.09
CA VAL A 109 5.24 -30.24 -6.92
C VAL A 109 6.62 -29.61 -6.78
N ALA A 110 7.45 -29.83 -7.80
CA ALA A 110 8.70 -29.07 -7.93
C ALA A 110 8.41 -27.60 -8.23
N GLY A 111 8.83 -26.68 -7.35
CA GLY A 111 8.82 -25.24 -7.63
C GLY A 111 7.81 -24.37 -6.86
N LEU A 112 6.99 -24.91 -5.97
CA LEU A 112 6.23 -24.08 -5.04
C LEU A 112 7.15 -23.70 -3.86
N LYS A 113 7.71 -22.51 -3.91
CA LYS A 113 8.49 -21.96 -2.79
C LYS A 113 7.55 -21.44 -1.70
N LYS A 114 8.00 -21.51 -0.45
CA LYS A 114 7.32 -20.91 0.69
C LYS A 114 7.03 -19.43 0.41
N ILE A 115 5.80 -18.99 0.64
CA ILE A 115 5.45 -17.58 0.51
C ILE A 115 6.07 -16.86 1.73
N THR A 116 7.11 -16.10 1.47
CA THR A 116 7.70 -15.19 2.48
C THR A 116 6.89 -13.91 2.56
N SER A 117 7.09 -13.16 3.64
CA SER A 117 6.53 -11.80 3.74
C SER A 117 6.91 -10.97 2.52
N PRO A 118 6.02 -10.11 2.00
CA PRO A 118 6.30 -9.29 0.85
C PRO A 118 7.57 -8.46 1.06
N ILE A 119 8.46 -8.45 0.07
CA ILE A 119 9.69 -7.65 0.11
C ILE A 119 9.31 -6.17 0.02
N ASP A 120 9.93 -5.32 0.83
CA ASP A 120 9.71 -3.88 0.77
C ASP A 120 10.13 -3.35 -0.61
N ILE A 121 9.32 -2.47 -1.20
CA ILE A 121 9.63 -1.81 -2.47
C ILE A 121 10.95 -1.04 -2.42
N LEU A 122 11.39 -0.65 -1.23
CA LEU A 122 12.69 0.02 -1.02
C LEU A 122 13.88 -0.93 -1.23
N ASN A 123 13.69 -2.25 -1.12
CA ASN A 123 14.70 -3.25 -1.51
C ASN A 123 14.58 -3.54 -3.01
N LYS A 124 15.16 -2.66 -3.80
CA LYS A 124 15.01 -2.63 -5.25
C LYS A 124 15.39 -3.94 -5.96
N ASP A 125 16.53 -4.52 -5.58
CA ASP A 125 17.07 -5.69 -6.28
C ASP A 125 16.22 -6.95 -6.03
N ASP A 126 15.72 -7.12 -4.82
CA ASP A 126 14.90 -8.26 -4.48
C ASP A 126 13.46 -8.09 -4.99
N PHE A 127 12.95 -6.84 -5.01
CA PHE A 127 11.65 -6.56 -5.58
C PHE A 127 11.61 -6.77 -7.11
N GLU A 128 12.67 -6.40 -7.84
CA GLU A 128 12.75 -6.68 -9.29
C GLU A 128 12.78 -8.20 -9.56
N LYS A 129 13.43 -9.01 -8.72
CA LYS A 129 13.39 -10.48 -8.85
C LYS A 129 11.98 -11.04 -8.65
N GLU A 130 11.23 -10.50 -7.65
CA GLU A 130 9.83 -10.89 -7.48
C GLU A 130 8.97 -10.51 -8.70
N LEU A 131 9.17 -9.33 -9.27
CA LEU A 131 8.47 -8.91 -10.48
C LEU A 131 8.76 -9.82 -11.68
N GLU A 132 9.96 -10.36 -11.80
CA GLU A 132 10.30 -11.30 -12.87
C GLU A 132 9.55 -12.64 -12.76
N GLU A 133 9.21 -13.06 -11.54
CA GLU A 133 8.41 -14.27 -11.28
C GLU A 133 6.93 -14.12 -11.72
N LEU A 134 6.43 -12.91 -11.92
CA LEU A 134 5.05 -12.66 -12.37
C LEU A 134 4.94 -12.83 -13.89
N GLY A 135 3.92 -13.58 -14.32
CA GLY A 135 3.78 -14.02 -15.71
C GLY A 135 3.34 -12.94 -16.69
N SER A 136 2.52 -11.92 -16.26
CA SER A 136 1.96 -10.94 -17.17
C SER A 136 2.49 -9.53 -16.90
N LEU A 137 2.44 -8.67 -17.93
CA LEU A 137 2.81 -7.24 -17.80
C LEU A 137 1.88 -6.52 -16.83
N ARG A 138 0.61 -6.89 -16.87
CA ARG A 138 -0.40 -6.35 -15.96
C ARG A 138 -0.11 -6.73 -14.51
N SER A 139 0.13 -8.02 -14.22
CA SER A 139 0.46 -8.47 -12.86
C SER A 139 1.69 -7.76 -12.29
N LYS A 140 2.69 -7.49 -13.14
CA LYS A 140 3.86 -6.69 -12.74
C LYS A 140 3.50 -5.25 -12.39
N ALA A 141 2.67 -4.60 -13.21
CA ALA A 141 2.22 -3.23 -12.98
C ALA A 141 1.38 -3.11 -11.71
N ASP A 142 0.44 -4.04 -11.51
CA ASP A 142 -0.43 -4.09 -10.33
C ASP A 142 0.38 -4.36 -9.05
N ALA A 143 1.41 -5.22 -9.11
CA ALA A 143 2.33 -5.46 -8.01
C ALA A 143 3.09 -4.18 -7.60
N ILE A 144 3.61 -3.43 -8.57
CA ILE A 144 4.26 -2.13 -8.30
C ILE A 144 3.26 -1.16 -7.66
N ALA A 145 2.05 -1.03 -8.24
CA ALA A 145 1.01 -0.14 -7.73
C ALA A 145 0.63 -0.47 -6.28
N SER A 146 0.39 -1.75 -5.99
CA SER A 146 0.02 -2.23 -4.65
C SER A 146 1.12 -1.99 -3.62
N ARG A 147 2.38 -2.33 -3.93
CA ARG A 147 3.53 -2.12 -3.04
C ARG A 147 3.77 -0.64 -2.76
N MET A 148 3.69 0.19 -3.79
CA MET A 148 3.81 1.64 -3.64
C MET A 148 2.68 2.19 -2.77
N THR A 149 1.44 1.81 -3.03
CA THR A 149 0.28 2.27 -2.24
C THR A 149 0.44 1.93 -0.77
N ARG A 150 0.92 0.73 -0.45
CA ARG A 150 1.19 0.32 0.93
C ARG A 150 2.30 1.16 1.56
N SER A 151 3.46 1.28 0.90
CA SER A 151 4.58 2.09 1.41
C SER A 151 4.19 3.56 1.59
N ILE A 152 3.38 4.10 0.67
CA ILE A 152 2.81 5.45 0.77
C ILE A 152 1.89 5.58 1.99
N SER A 153 0.99 4.62 2.22
CA SER A 153 0.08 4.64 3.37
C SER A 153 0.83 4.60 4.70
N GLU A 154 1.88 3.81 4.79
CA GLU A 154 2.70 3.70 6.00
C GLU A 154 3.49 4.98 6.33
N LYS A 155 3.87 5.75 5.29
CA LYS A 155 4.71 6.94 5.41
C LYS A 155 3.99 8.26 5.19
N ARG A 156 2.69 8.22 4.88
CA ARG A 156 1.92 9.40 4.51
C ARG A 156 2.02 10.52 5.55
N ASP A 157 2.00 10.15 6.83
CA ASP A 157 2.07 11.13 7.94
C ASP A 157 3.44 11.85 8.03
N GLU A 158 4.49 11.32 7.38
CA GLU A 158 5.80 11.98 7.34
C GLU A 158 5.82 13.20 6.41
N ASN A 159 5.09 13.15 5.28
CA ASN A 159 4.94 14.24 4.32
C ASN A 159 3.70 14.00 3.43
N PRO A 160 2.50 14.40 3.90
CA PRO A 160 1.25 14.10 3.19
C PRO A 160 1.24 14.54 1.73
N ALA A 161 1.64 15.78 1.42
CA ALA A 161 1.62 16.30 0.06
C ALA A 161 2.56 15.52 -0.88
N TYR A 162 3.75 15.16 -0.40
CA TYR A 162 4.71 14.34 -1.16
C TYR A 162 4.11 12.99 -1.51
N TYR A 163 3.62 12.26 -0.52
CA TYR A 163 3.08 10.90 -0.71
C TYR A 163 1.74 10.90 -1.46
N ASP A 164 0.86 11.88 -1.24
CA ASP A 164 -0.40 12.02 -1.97
C ASP A 164 -0.16 12.31 -3.46
N SER A 165 0.93 12.99 -3.84
CA SER A 165 1.33 13.19 -5.23
C SER A 165 1.57 11.87 -5.97
N PHE A 166 2.21 10.90 -5.32
CA PHE A 166 2.40 9.55 -5.88
C PHE A 166 1.10 8.75 -5.90
N SER A 167 0.29 8.81 -4.85
CA SER A 167 -1.04 8.17 -4.82
C SER A 167 -1.91 8.64 -5.97
N LYS A 168 -1.90 9.93 -6.29
CA LYS A 168 -2.61 10.50 -7.43
C LYS A 168 -2.10 9.92 -8.75
N ARG A 169 -0.77 9.94 -8.97
CA ARG A 169 -0.16 9.41 -10.20
C ARG A 169 -0.49 7.94 -10.43
N ILE A 170 -0.50 7.12 -9.37
CA ILE A 170 -0.87 5.69 -9.44
C ILE A 170 -2.34 5.56 -9.85
N ARG A 171 -3.25 6.31 -9.18
CA ARG A 171 -4.69 6.28 -9.52
C ARG A 171 -4.95 6.73 -10.96
N ASP A 172 -4.30 7.81 -11.40
CA ASP A 172 -4.47 8.33 -12.75
C ASP A 172 -4.00 7.30 -13.81
N ALA A 173 -2.86 6.65 -13.59
CA ALA A 173 -2.36 5.62 -14.50
C ALA A 173 -3.27 4.38 -14.52
N LEU A 174 -3.79 3.97 -13.37
CA LEU A 174 -4.76 2.86 -13.27
C LEU A 174 -6.09 3.21 -13.96
N ALA A 175 -6.58 4.45 -13.83
CA ALA A 175 -7.78 4.92 -14.50
C ALA A 175 -7.62 4.86 -16.02
N LEU A 176 -6.53 5.40 -16.57
CA LEU A 176 -6.23 5.35 -18.01
C LEU A 176 -6.18 3.90 -18.53
N TYR A 177 -5.62 2.99 -17.74
CA TYR A 177 -5.59 1.58 -18.12
C TYR A 177 -6.99 0.94 -18.08
N LYS A 178 -7.79 1.18 -17.03
CA LYS A 178 -9.17 0.66 -16.90
C LYS A 178 -10.08 1.17 -18.01
N GLU A 179 -9.91 2.43 -18.43
CA GLU A 179 -10.62 3.06 -19.53
C GLU A 179 -10.10 2.63 -20.90
N LYS A 180 -9.12 1.72 -20.95
CA LYS A 180 -8.46 1.22 -22.18
C LYS A 180 -7.82 2.33 -23.04
N VAL A 181 -7.41 3.44 -22.42
CA VAL A 181 -6.69 4.53 -23.07
C VAL A 181 -5.22 4.16 -23.30
N ILE A 182 -4.66 3.35 -22.40
CA ILE A 182 -3.29 2.85 -22.50
C ILE A 182 -3.26 1.32 -22.48
N SER A 183 -2.25 0.75 -23.13
CA SER A 183 -1.96 -0.69 -23.13
C SER A 183 -1.34 -1.16 -21.81
N GLU A 184 -1.28 -2.49 -21.60
CA GLU A 184 -0.58 -3.08 -20.43
C GLU A 184 0.90 -2.72 -20.39
N ALA A 185 1.57 -2.66 -21.55
CA ALA A 185 2.96 -2.28 -21.63
C ALA A 185 3.18 -0.81 -21.21
N GLU A 186 2.29 0.08 -21.64
CA GLU A 186 2.33 1.49 -21.23
C GLU A 186 1.97 1.69 -19.77
N TYR A 187 1.02 0.90 -19.23
CA TYR A 187 0.68 0.91 -17.82
C TYR A 187 1.89 0.46 -16.97
N LEU A 188 2.54 -0.64 -17.32
CA LEU A 188 3.76 -1.09 -16.65
C LEU A 188 4.88 -0.05 -16.73
N ALA A 189 5.08 0.57 -17.89
CA ALA A 189 6.09 1.62 -18.07
C ALA A 189 5.82 2.84 -17.16
N LYS A 190 4.55 3.27 -17.05
CA LYS A 190 4.14 4.33 -16.13
C LYS A 190 4.40 3.94 -14.66
N MET A 191 4.04 2.73 -14.24
CA MET A 191 4.29 2.25 -12.88
C MET A 191 5.79 2.21 -12.56
N ARG A 192 6.64 1.73 -13.49
CA ARG A 192 8.11 1.75 -13.32
C ARG A 192 8.67 3.16 -13.23
N THR A 193 8.14 4.11 -14.00
CA THR A 193 8.55 5.52 -13.92
C THR A 193 8.18 6.11 -12.56
N ILE A 194 6.96 5.89 -12.07
CA ILE A 194 6.51 6.38 -10.76
C ILE A 194 7.36 5.77 -9.63
N MET A 195 7.65 4.48 -9.70
CA MET A 195 8.52 3.78 -8.75
C MET A 195 9.95 4.34 -8.78
N GLY A 196 10.50 4.60 -9.97
CA GLY A 196 11.82 5.21 -10.13
C GLY A 196 11.90 6.62 -9.53
N ASP A 197 10.86 7.44 -9.71
CA ASP A 197 10.76 8.76 -9.09
C ASP A 197 10.64 8.68 -7.57
N TYR A 198 9.85 7.73 -7.07
CA TYR A 198 9.70 7.48 -5.63
C TYR A 198 11.04 7.12 -4.97
N HIS A 199 11.79 6.19 -5.56
CA HIS A 199 13.13 5.82 -5.08
C HIS A 199 14.15 6.97 -5.16
N ALA A 200 14.02 7.83 -6.17
CA ALA A 200 14.89 8.98 -6.36
C ALA A 200 14.48 10.21 -5.54
N GLY A 201 13.38 10.13 -4.77
CA GLY A 201 12.85 11.25 -4.01
C GLY A 201 12.26 12.37 -4.87
N ARG A 202 11.96 12.12 -6.14
CA ARG A 202 11.43 13.12 -7.10
C ARG A 202 9.92 13.12 -7.09
N SER A 203 9.31 14.13 -6.48
CA SER A 203 7.86 14.33 -6.53
C SER A 203 7.48 15.40 -7.56
N THR A 204 6.19 15.48 -7.88
CA THR A 204 5.60 16.53 -8.72
C THR A 204 5.24 17.78 -7.92
N VAL A 205 5.45 17.77 -6.60
CA VAL A 205 5.19 18.92 -5.74
C VAL A 205 6.25 19.99 -6.01
N SER A 206 5.80 21.19 -6.38
CA SER A 206 6.68 22.35 -6.56
C SER A 206 6.85 23.05 -5.24
N TYR A 207 8.06 23.14 -4.76
CA TYR A 207 8.40 23.85 -3.54
C TYR A 207 9.03 25.21 -3.86
N PRO A 208 8.66 26.31 -3.14
CA PRO A 208 9.37 27.58 -3.22
C PRO A 208 10.87 27.40 -2.95
N GLU A 209 11.71 28.22 -3.62
CA GLU A 209 13.17 28.15 -3.50
C GLU A 209 13.67 28.21 -2.05
N ARG A 210 12.95 28.95 -1.21
CA ARG A 210 13.21 29.14 0.22
C ARG A 210 13.32 27.81 0.99
N ILE A 211 12.43 26.84 0.68
CA ILE A 211 12.35 25.54 1.38
C ILE A 211 12.85 24.36 0.56
N LYS A 212 13.41 24.61 -0.62
CA LYS A 212 13.81 23.57 -1.58
C LYS A 212 14.80 22.54 -1.00
N ASN A 213 15.67 22.97 -0.09
CA ASN A 213 16.66 22.11 0.56
C ASN A 213 16.31 21.76 2.01
N ASN A 214 15.10 22.13 2.47
CA ASN A 214 14.65 21.86 3.83
C ASN A 214 13.50 20.84 3.82
N VAL A 215 13.84 19.56 3.93
CA VAL A 215 12.86 18.46 3.86
C VAL A 215 11.81 18.49 4.99
N HIS A 216 12.12 19.08 6.13
CA HIS A 216 11.17 19.25 7.23
C HIS A 216 10.16 20.36 6.90
N ALA A 217 10.66 21.52 6.43
CA ALA A 217 9.79 22.60 5.99
C ALA A 217 8.90 22.21 4.81
N GLN A 218 9.40 21.39 3.88
CA GLN A 218 8.58 20.84 2.78
C GLN A 218 7.40 20.00 3.27
N ALA A 219 7.57 19.24 4.34
CA ALA A 219 6.48 18.44 4.91
C ALA A 219 5.39 19.33 5.52
N PHE A 220 5.78 20.34 6.29
CA PHE A 220 4.84 21.33 6.84
C PHE A 220 4.19 22.17 5.74
N PHE A 221 4.95 22.56 4.71
CA PHE A 221 4.43 23.32 3.57
C PHE A 221 3.24 22.61 2.90
N GLY A 222 3.35 21.29 2.68
CA GLY A 222 2.27 20.54 2.08
C GLY A 222 1.00 20.50 2.94
N VAL A 223 1.15 20.37 4.24
CA VAL A 223 0.03 20.42 5.21
C VAL A 223 -0.61 21.79 5.23
N LEU A 224 0.21 22.84 5.36
CA LEU A 224 -0.27 24.22 5.44
C LEU A 224 -0.96 24.64 4.14
N THR A 225 -0.40 24.28 2.98
CA THR A 225 -1.03 24.59 1.69
C THR A 225 -2.44 24.00 1.62
N ALA A 226 -2.61 22.73 2.00
CA ALA A 226 -3.93 22.08 1.97
C ALA A 226 -4.94 22.74 2.92
N LEU A 227 -4.49 23.21 4.09
CA LEU A 227 -5.36 23.89 5.07
C LEU A 227 -5.66 25.33 4.67
N PHE A 228 -4.72 26.02 4.05
CA PHE A 228 -4.91 27.39 3.59
C PHE A 228 -5.68 27.50 2.27
N ASP A 229 -5.78 26.42 1.48
CA ASP A 229 -6.63 26.38 0.27
C ASP A 229 -8.11 26.65 0.58
N GLU A 230 -8.55 26.46 1.84
CA GLU A 230 -9.90 26.78 2.30
C GLU A 230 -10.07 28.27 2.69
N VAL A 231 -8.98 29.05 2.68
CA VAL A 231 -8.97 30.46 3.13
C VAL A 231 -8.83 31.39 1.94
N GLU A 232 -9.86 32.17 1.68
CA GLU A 232 -9.85 33.23 0.64
C GLU A 232 -9.14 34.49 1.14
N ASP A 233 -7.79 34.48 1.15
CA ASP A 233 -6.99 35.64 1.53
C ASP A 233 -5.77 35.79 0.61
N GLU A 234 -5.69 36.89 -0.14
CA GLU A 234 -4.63 37.18 -1.11
C GLU A 234 -3.20 37.20 -0.51
N ARG A 235 -3.10 37.34 0.81
CA ARG A 235 -1.82 37.36 1.54
C ARG A 235 -1.24 35.99 1.70
N ILE A 236 -2.05 34.94 1.58
CA ILE A 236 -1.62 33.53 1.66
C ILE A 236 -1.04 33.13 0.31
N THR A 237 0.18 33.57 0.07
CA THR A 237 0.95 33.18 -1.12
C THR A 237 1.80 31.94 -0.85
N PRO A 238 2.25 31.20 -1.87
CA PRO A 238 3.17 30.09 -1.68
C PRO A 238 4.45 30.46 -0.90
N ASP A 239 4.98 31.68 -1.10
CA ASP A 239 6.15 32.16 -0.38
C ASP A 239 5.85 32.43 1.11
N PHE A 240 4.65 32.95 1.41
CA PHE A 240 4.18 33.10 2.79
C PHE A 240 4.04 31.74 3.48
N VAL A 241 3.39 30.76 2.81
CA VAL A 241 3.26 29.40 3.35
C VAL A 241 4.63 28.76 3.58
N ALA A 242 5.59 28.99 2.71
CA ALA A 242 6.96 28.52 2.89
C ALA A 242 7.66 29.18 4.09
N GLU A 243 7.43 30.47 4.30
CA GLU A 243 7.93 31.19 5.47
C GLU A 243 7.37 30.61 6.77
N VAL A 244 6.05 30.47 6.85
CA VAL A 244 5.40 29.84 8.02
C VAL A 244 5.94 28.45 8.27
N SER A 245 6.17 27.65 7.20
CA SER A 245 6.71 26.30 7.28
C SER A 245 8.13 26.27 7.86
N GLU A 246 8.97 27.26 7.53
CA GLU A 246 10.31 27.41 8.12
C GLU A 246 10.25 27.77 9.61
N GLU A 247 9.37 28.72 9.98
CA GLU A 247 9.22 29.11 11.38
C GLU A 247 8.69 27.94 12.22
N ILE A 248 7.69 27.20 11.73
CA ILE A 248 7.19 25.99 12.40
C ILE A 248 8.31 24.94 12.52
N THR A 249 9.15 24.78 11.47
CA THR A 249 10.30 23.88 11.54
C THR A 249 11.26 24.26 12.67
N LYS A 250 11.53 25.54 12.85
CA LYS A 250 12.39 26.06 13.93
C LYS A 250 11.77 25.82 15.31
N ILE A 251 10.46 26.07 15.44
CA ILE A 251 9.73 25.81 16.69
C ILE A 251 9.84 24.35 17.06
N VAL A 252 9.47 23.43 16.16
CA VAL A 252 9.54 21.99 16.43
C VAL A 252 10.95 21.54 16.74
N ALA A 253 11.95 21.95 15.95
CA ALA A 253 13.36 21.61 16.18
C ALA A 253 13.90 22.09 17.53
N SER A 254 13.43 23.25 18.01
CA SER A 254 13.89 23.80 19.32
C SER A 254 13.38 22.98 20.51
N HIS A 255 12.26 22.25 20.33
CA HIS A 255 11.64 21.43 21.35
C HIS A 255 11.91 19.93 21.18
N SER A 256 12.45 19.48 20.05
CA SER A 256 12.72 18.07 19.74
C SER A 256 13.96 17.57 20.48
N GLN A 257 13.83 17.36 21.79
CA GLN A 257 14.86 16.76 22.65
C GLN A 257 14.57 15.25 22.82
N VAL A 258 15.48 14.53 23.49
CA VAL A 258 15.30 13.10 23.78
C VAL A 258 13.96 12.87 24.47
N ASP A 259 13.19 11.88 24.00
CA ASP A 259 11.85 11.50 24.52
C ASP A 259 10.73 12.55 24.40
N TRP A 260 10.90 13.61 23.57
CA TRP A 260 9.89 14.64 23.39
C TRP A 260 8.56 14.07 22.86
N THR A 261 8.61 13.01 22.06
CA THR A 261 7.43 12.39 21.41
C THR A 261 6.37 11.89 22.40
N ASN A 262 6.78 11.54 23.61
CA ASN A 262 5.90 11.07 24.68
C ASN A 262 5.67 12.15 25.77
N ASN A 263 6.20 13.36 25.63
CA ASN A 263 6.15 14.40 26.64
C ASN A 263 5.05 15.43 26.33
N LYS A 264 3.90 15.28 27.01
CA LYS A 264 2.76 16.19 26.85
C LYS A 264 3.12 17.65 27.08
N THR A 265 3.98 17.97 28.05
CA THR A 265 4.38 19.36 28.32
C THR A 265 5.12 19.98 27.15
N ILE A 266 5.91 19.20 26.43
CA ILE A 266 6.60 19.67 25.21
C ILE A 266 5.58 19.87 24.08
N HIS A 267 4.63 18.97 23.92
CA HIS A 267 3.56 19.12 22.93
C HIS A 267 2.73 20.37 23.18
N ASP A 268 2.41 20.69 24.46
CA ASP A 268 1.67 21.89 24.83
C ASP A 268 2.49 23.16 24.51
N ARG A 269 3.82 23.14 24.72
CA ARG A 269 4.70 24.25 24.37
C ARG A 269 4.78 24.47 22.88
N ILE A 270 4.96 23.40 22.09
CA ILE A 270 4.94 23.50 20.61
C ILE A 270 3.61 24.10 20.14
N SER A 271 2.49 23.66 20.71
CA SER A 271 1.17 24.21 20.38
C SER A 271 1.10 25.70 20.68
N GLN A 272 1.59 26.13 21.84
CA GLN A 272 1.59 27.54 22.24
C GLN A 272 2.50 28.40 21.36
N ASP A 273 3.70 27.93 21.04
CA ASP A 273 4.63 28.68 20.20
C ASP A 273 4.09 28.84 18.77
N ILE A 274 3.33 27.86 18.27
CA ILE A 274 2.63 27.96 16.96
C ILE A 274 1.47 28.97 17.04
N ASP A 275 0.69 28.97 18.13
CA ASP A 275 -0.39 29.94 18.35
C ASP A 275 0.19 31.36 18.43
N ASP A 276 1.26 31.57 19.20
CA ASP A 276 1.99 32.81 19.30
C ASP A 276 2.55 33.30 17.94
N LEU A 277 3.00 32.37 17.10
CA LEU A 277 3.44 32.69 15.73
C LEU A 277 2.30 33.27 14.90
N PHE A 278 1.12 32.64 14.91
CA PHE A 278 -0.03 33.14 14.16
C PHE A 278 -0.58 34.46 14.75
N TYR A 279 -0.55 34.63 16.06
CA TYR A 279 -0.88 35.91 16.70
C TYR A 279 0.07 37.03 16.27
N LYS A 280 1.37 36.73 16.10
CA LYS A 280 2.36 37.66 15.55
C LYS A 280 2.00 38.04 14.10
N TYR A 281 1.66 37.08 13.25
CA TYR A 281 1.25 37.34 11.86
C TYR A 281 -0.05 38.14 11.78
N GLU A 282 -1.00 37.92 12.69
CA GLU A 282 -2.19 38.77 12.78
C GLU A 282 -1.81 40.23 13.05
N LYS A 283 -0.91 40.49 13.98
CA LYS A 283 -0.47 41.85 14.33
C LYS A 283 0.40 42.50 13.26
N GLU A 284 1.33 41.81 12.69
CA GLU A 284 2.33 42.35 11.76
C GLU A 284 1.80 42.45 10.33
N HIS A 285 0.99 41.50 9.91
CA HIS A 285 0.50 41.38 8.53
C HIS A 285 -1.02 41.52 8.41
N GLY A 286 -1.72 41.62 9.51
CA GLY A 286 -3.18 41.72 9.55
C GLY A 286 -3.88 40.42 9.15
N LEU A 287 -3.15 39.28 9.07
CA LEU A 287 -3.69 37.98 8.68
C LEU A 287 -4.48 37.41 9.85
N LYS A 288 -5.81 37.38 9.72
CA LYS A 288 -6.70 36.86 10.76
C LYS A 288 -7.20 35.46 10.39
N LEU A 289 -6.71 34.44 11.08
CA LEU A 289 -7.16 33.07 10.96
C LEU A 289 -8.19 32.75 12.05
N SER A 290 -9.09 31.82 11.78
CA SER A 290 -10.01 31.31 12.79
C SER A 290 -9.27 30.42 13.79
N PHE A 291 -9.73 30.39 15.05
CA PHE A 291 -9.17 29.50 16.06
C PHE A 291 -9.25 28.04 15.63
N ASP A 292 -10.37 27.62 15.02
CA ASP A 292 -10.55 26.26 14.52
C ASP A 292 -9.50 25.88 13.46
N LEU A 293 -9.07 26.83 12.62
CA LEU A 293 -8.03 26.60 11.63
C LEU A 293 -6.65 26.49 12.28
N ILE A 294 -6.35 27.35 13.25
CA ILE A 294 -5.08 27.29 13.99
C ILE A 294 -4.97 25.97 14.75
N ASP A 295 -6.04 25.51 15.41
CA ASP A 295 -6.09 24.20 16.08
C ASP A 295 -5.83 23.06 15.09
N LYS A 296 -6.47 23.08 13.91
CA LYS A 296 -6.22 22.09 12.85
C LYS A 296 -4.75 22.13 12.37
N ILE A 297 -4.17 23.30 12.22
CA ILE A 297 -2.75 23.45 11.84
C ILE A 297 -1.86 22.82 12.91
N ILE A 298 -2.08 23.14 14.18
CA ILE A 298 -1.31 22.62 15.30
C ILE A 298 -1.38 21.08 15.34
N ASP A 299 -2.56 20.51 15.19
CA ASP A 299 -2.73 19.04 15.24
C ASP A 299 -2.06 18.33 14.07
N ASN A 300 -2.17 18.88 12.86
CA ASN A 300 -1.50 18.32 11.70
C ASN A 300 0.02 18.48 11.77
N VAL A 301 0.51 19.64 12.24
CA VAL A 301 1.94 19.88 12.46
C VAL A 301 2.50 18.87 13.48
N LYS A 302 1.80 18.66 14.61
CA LYS A 302 2.22 17.64 15.59
C LYS A 302 2.28 16.24 15.00
N THR A 303 1.29 15.86 14.20
CA THR A 303 1.26 14.56 13.53
C THR A 303 2.51 14.35 12.66
N VAL A 304 2.83 15.32 11.82
CA VAL A 304 4.04 15.28 10.96
C VAL A 304 5.31 15.32 11.81
N ALA A 305 5.36 16.18 12.83
CA ALA A 305 6.53 16.32 13.69
C ALA A 305 6.88 15.01 14.40
N LEU A 306 5.91 14.32 14.96
CA LEU A 306 6.08 13.02 15.64
C LEU A 306 6.66 11.90 14.76
N ARG A 307 6.60 12.05 13.44
CA ARG A 307 7.13 11.09 12.47
C ARG A 307 8.50 11.48 11.92
N ARG A 308 8.85 12.78 12.00
CA ARG A 308 10.04 13.32 11.31
C ARG A 308 11.15 13.80 12.23
N PHE A 309 10.88 14.11 13.47
CA PHE A 309 11.83 14.58 14.46
C PHE A 309 11.99 13.57 15.60
#